data_702c24c3f6f2953bdda96fbc1cc98798
#
_entry.id   702c24c3f6f2953bdda96fbc1cc98798
#
_cell.length_a   1.000
_cell.length_b   1.000
_cell.length_c   1.000
_cell.angle_alpha   90.00
_cell.angle_beta   90.00
_cell.angle_gamma   90.00
#
_symmetry.space_group_name_H-M   'P 1'
#
loop_
_entity.id
_entity.type
_entity.pdbx_description
1 polymer ?
#
loop_
_entity_poly.entity_id
_entity_poly.type
_entity_poly.pdbx_seq_one_letter_code
_entity_poly.pdbx_strand_id
1 'polypeptide(L)'
;VQRTLRIAALQLSAHDRAAFRERLPALLERVAAAAADAELLVVPEGTMPAYVLGEPGIDGAAPQEAIEGLRAIAQANRCVIVAGVAKAVDRELRNSAIVIDADGSTAGRADKIFLWHFDRKWFAPGDELTPIRTSLGVLGVMICADGRMPGIGRALVDAGAELLVMPTAWVTSGRNAAALENVQADLLAQVRAFENNVPFVAANKCGVENTMVAYCGKSQIVDRDGSVIALASERNEETLSATLSLQTPAPFRSPLPVPAPRGAAHDRAIRVAISPHGLPADIERRLNVLDAELAIAPGAATGIAALDRIVPTASLEADAILDPGTLVAYRMAGYRCAIVVTNGEPHPWLERVARARALELRMYVIVLEPNRRAYAVDPDGICIAGTFDGFRIASFSLDAPRTQATAVAPGTDIATGIQRVASLSRRESRT
;
A
#
# COMPACT_ATOMS: atom_id res chain seq x y z
N VAL A 1 -11.40 3.68 24.76
CA VAL A 1 -10.35 4.05 25.74
C VAL A 1 -9.06 4.25 24.97
N GLN A 2 -8.46 5.43 25.10
CA GLN A 2 -7.15 5.74 24.52
C GLN A 2 -6.06 5.06 25.36
N ARG A 3 -5.18 4.31 24.73
CA ARG A 3 -3.99 3.70 25.37
C ARG A 3 -2.75 4.02 24.56
N THR A 4 -1.61 4.12 25.23
CA THR A 4 -0.31 4.28 24.58
C THR A 4 0.40 2.94 24.51
N LEU A 5 1.20 2.76 23.45
CA LEU A 5 1.95 1.55 23.18
C LEU A 5 3.35 1.91 22.70
N ARG A 6 4.39 1.35 23.34
CA ARG A 6 5.78 1.48 22.90
C ARG A 6 6.05 0.45 21.80
N ILE A 7 6.39 0.94 20.63
CA ILE A 7 6.57 0.12 19.44
C ILE A 7 8.01 0.22 18.96
N ALA A 8 8.56 -0.90 18.51
CA ALA A 8 9.79 -0.95 17.77
C ALA A 8 9.59 -1.59 16.38
N ALA A 9 10.26 -1.05 15.36
CA ALA A 9 10.39 -1.63 14.05
C ALA A 9 11.88 -1.87 13.76
N LEU A 10 12.24 -3.13 13.48
CA LEU A 10 13.62 -3.52 13.28
C LEU A 10 13.94 -3.52 11.78
N GLN A 11 14.86 -2.66 11.35
CA GLN A 11 15.45 -2.72 10.01
C GLN A 11 16.68 -3.61 10.05
N LEU A 12 16.69 -4.66 9.21
CA LEU A 12 17.76 -5.66 9.17
C LEU A 12 18.48 -5.67 7.83
N SER A 13 19.77 -5.95 7.85
CA SER A 13 20.51 -6.28 6.63
C SER A 13 19.99 -7.59 6.04
N ALA A 14 19.79 -7.57 4.73
CA ALA A 14 19.45 -8.76 3.98
C ALA A 14 20.57 -9.82 4.12
N HIS A 15 20.18 -11.06 4.05
CA HIS A 15 21.10 -12.21 4.05
C HIS A 15 20.57 -13.31 3.12
N ASP A 16 21.49 -14.06 2.57
CA ASP A 16 21.17 -15.21 1.73
C ASP A 16 20.72 -16.39 2.59
N ARG A 17 19.85 -17.23 2.04
CA ARG A 17 19.35 -18.44 2.72
C ARG A 17 20.48 -19.34 3.26
N ALA A 18 21.57 -19.48 2.51
CA ALA A 18 22.70 -20.30 2.89
C ALA A 18 23.40 -19.81 4.18
N ALA A 19 23.40 -18.52 4.44
CA ALA A 19 23.99 -17.90 5.62
C ALA A 19 23.08 -17.93 6.86
N PHE A 20 21.81 -18.31 6.71
CA PHE A 20 20.80 -18.14 7.76
C PHE A 20 21.16 -18.86 9.07
N ARG A 21 21.59 -20.13 8.99
CA ARG A 21 21.91 -20.92 10.20
C ARG A 21 23.04 -20.30 11.00
N GLU A 22 24.06 -19.81 10.33
CA GLU A 22 25.20 -19.13 10.96
C GLU A 22 24.77 -17.80 11.57
N ARG A 23 23.87 -17.08 10.91
CA ARG A 23 23.38 -15.76 11.34
C ARG A 23 22.28 -15.81 12.41
N LEU A 24 21.60 -16.93 12.59
CA LEU A 24 20.47 -17.03 13.50
C LEU A 24 20.75 -16.57 14.93
N PRO A 25 21.89 -16.94 15.58
CA PRO A 25 22.16 -16.44 16.93
C PRO A 25 22.25 -14.92 17.00
N ALA A 26 23.01 -14.30 16.11
CA ALA A 26 23.16 -12.84 16.06
C ALA A 26 21.84 -12.13 15.71
N LEU A 27 21.02 -12.75 14.85
CA LEU A 27 19.67 -12.25 14.53
C LEU A 27 18.77 -12.27 15.77
N LEU A 28 18.76 -13.35 16.54
CA LEU A 28 17.98 -13.46 17.77
C LEU A 28 18.45 -12.48 18.84
N GLU A 29 19.76 -12.23 18.95
CA GLU A 29 20.32 -11.20 19.83
C GLU A 29 19.81 -9.79 19.44
N ARG A 30 19.79 -9.47 18.15
CA ARG A 30 19.24 -8.22 17.64
C ARG A 30 17.74 -8.06 17.94
N VAL A 31 16.97 -9.13 17.76
CA VAL A 31 15.55 -9.16 18.08
C VAL A 31 15.35 -8.97 19.60
N ALA A 32 16.13 -9.64 20.43
CA ALA A 32 16.06 -9.50 21.89
C ALA A 32 16.38 -8.08 22.35
N ALA A 33 17.44 -7.47 21.80
CA ALA A 33 17.81 -6.08 22.10
C ALA A 33 16.71 -5.09 21.72
N ALA A 34 16.06 -5.28 20.55
CA ALA A 34 14.96 -4.44 20.10
C ALA A 34 13.66 -4.65 20.91
N ALA A 35 13.45 -5.85 21.44
CA ALA A 35 12.28 -6.18 22.26
C ALA A 35 12.37 -5.64 23.70
N ALA A 36 13.57 -5.33 24.21
CA ALA A 36 13.78 -5.01 25.62
C ALA A 36 13.00 -3.79 26.11
N ASP A 37 12.83 -2.77 25.26
CA ASP A 37 12.15 -1.52 25.59
C ASP A 37 10.80 -1.36 24.85
N ALA A 38 10.35 -2.38 24.10
CA ALA A 38 9.13 -2.35 23.31
C ALA A 38 8.06 -3.27 23.89
N GLU A 39 6.79 -2.90 23.68
CA GLU A 39 5.63 -3.76 23.92
C GLU A 39 5.23 -4.51 22.64
N LEU A 40 5.52 -3.91 21.48
CA LEU A 40 5.37 -4.52 20.15
C LEU A 40 6.65 -4.35 19.35
N LEU A 41 7.18 -5.44 18.83
CA LEU A 41 8.32 -5.46 17.90
C LEU A 41 7.89 -6.03 16.55
N VAL A 42 8.23 -5.34 15.47
CA VAL A 42 8.02 -5.82 14.10
C VAL A 42 9.36 -6.14 13.45
N VAL A 43 9.47 -7.35 12.89
CA VAL A 43 10.64 -7.91 12.21
C VAL A 43 10.33 -8.09 10.73
N PRO A 44 11.25 -7.77 9.80
CA PRO A 44 10.96 -7.77 8.36
C PRO A 44 10.42 -9.07 7.78
N GLU A 45 9.75 -8.96 6.63
CA GLU A 45 9.37 -10.09 5.77
C GLU A 45 10.60 -10.89 5.32
N GLY A 46 10.41 -12.22 5.19
CA GLY A 46 11.45 -13.09 4.69
C GLY A 46 12.76 -13.00 5.49
N THR A 47 12.66 -12.77 6.80
CA THR A 47 13.82 -12.79 7.69
C THR A 47 14.22 -14.21 8.03
N MET A 48 13.25 -15.13 8.06
CA MET A 48 13.48 -16.53 8.48
C MET A 48 12.88 -17.50 7.46
N PRO A 49 13.70 -18.23 6.70
CA PRO A 49 15.17 -18.18 6.67
C PRO A 49 15.74 -17.06 5.80
N ALA A 50 15.05 -16.62 4.74
CA ALA A 50 15.41 -15.57 3.80
C ALA A 50 14.20 -15.20 2.94
N TYR A 51 14.26 -14.15 2.15
CA TYR A 51 13.21 -13.81 1.17
C TYR A 51 13.40 -14.60 -0.12
N VAL A 52 14.63 -14.72 -0.61
CA VAL A 52 14.97 -15.51 -1.80
C VAL A 52 15.30 -16.95 -1.38
N LEU A 53 14.39 -17.89 -1.66
CA LEU A 53 14.52 -19.26 -1.15
C LEU A 53 15.31 -20.20 -2.07
N GLY A 54 15.57 -19.81 -3.32
CA GLY A 54 16.25 -20.66 -4.30
C GLY A 54 15.28 -21.66 -4.96
N GLU A 55 15.51 -22.95 -4.75
CA GLU A 55 14.64 -23.99 -5.32
C GLU A 55 13.27 -24.05 -4.61
N PRO A 56 12.19 -24.32 -5.36
CA PRO A 56 10.85 -24.48 -4.77
C PRO A 56 10.78 -25.70 -3.82
N GLY A 57 9.98 -25.55 -2.77
CA GLY A 57 9.67 -26.67 -1.88
C GLY A 57 9.53 -26.26 -0.41
N ILE A 58 8.94 -27.16 0.38
CA ILE A 58 8.71 -26.96 1.82
C ILE A 58 10.00 -26.88 2.65
N ASP A 59 11.11 -27.34 2.11
CA ASP A 59 12.44 -27.22 2.73
C ASP A 59 12.89 -25.75 2.86
N GLY A 60 12.18 -24.83 2.21
CA GLY A 60 12.34 -23.38 2.40
C GLY A 60 11.75 -22.84 3.70
N ALA A 61 11.02 -23.64 4.47
CA ALA A 61 10.40 -23.19 5.71
C ALA A 61 11.43 -22.75 6.77
N ALA A 62 11.04 -21.79 7.62
CA ALA A 62 11.84 -21.41 8.77
C ALA A 62 12.00 -22.58 9.73
N PRO A 63 13.23 -22.85 10.21
CA PRO A 63 13.44 -23.94 11.15
C PRO A 63 12.74 -23.66 12.49
N GLN A 64 12.31 -24.73 13.16
CA GLN A 64 11.55 -24.64 14.41
C GLN A 64 12.34 -23.89 15.52
N GLU A 65 13.65 -24.07 15.57
CA GLU A 65 14.55 -23.39 16.51
C GLU A 65 14.47 -21.86 16.41
N ALA A 66 14.27 -21.32 15.20
CA ALA A 66 14.11 -19.87 15.01
C ALA A 66 12.80 -19.37 15.62
N ILE A 67 11.71 -20.12 15.45
CA ILE A 67 10.41 -19.79 16.04
C ILE A 67 10.46 -19.90 17.58
N GLU A 68 11.12 -20.92 18.10
CA GLU A 68 11.31 -21.11 19.55
C GLU A 68 12.16 -19.99 20.15
N GLY A 69 13.21 -19.54 19.45
CA GLY A 69 14.00 -18.38 19.84
C GLY A 69 13.14 -17.10 19.94
N LEU A 70 12.30 -16.84 18.96
CA LEU A 70 11.37 -15.70 19.01
C LEU A 70 10.37 -15.79 20.19
N ARG A 71 9.84 -16.99 20.47
CA ARG A 71 8.91 -17.21 21.59
C ARG A 71 9.58 -16.96 22.94
N ALA A 72 10.82 -17.45 23.10
CA ALA A 72 11.60 -17.20 24.32
C ALA A 72 11.88 -15.70 24.52
N ILE A 73 12.21 -14.98 23.44
CA ILE A 73 12.44 -13.52 23.49
C ILE A 73 11.16 -12.77 23.85
N ALA A 74 10.03 -13.13 23.21
CA ALA A 74 8.73 -12.50 23.50
C ALA A 74 8.37 -12.65 24.99
N GLN A 75 8.49 -13.86 25.53
CA GLN A 75 8.21 -14.17 26.92
C GLN A 75 9.15 -13.43 27.89
N ALA A 76 10.47 -13.46 27.61
CA ALA A 76 11.48 -12.85 28.48
C ALA A 76 11.31 -11.33 28.57
N ASN A 77 10.92 -10.67 27.48
CA ASN A 77 10.77 -9.22 27.40
C ASN A 77 9.32 -8.74 27.58
N ARG A 78 8.34 -9.66 27.67
CA ARG A 78 6.91 -9.33 27.66
C ARG A 78 6.51 -8.47 26.47
N CYS A 79 7.06 -8.81 25.31
CA CYS A 79 6.91 -8.06 24.07
C CYS A 79 6.18 -8.92 23.04
N VAL A 80 5.14 -8.38 22.42
CA VAL A 80 4.50 -9.01 21.26
C VAL A 80 5.45 -8.90 20.07
N ILE A 81 5.72 -10.01 19.38
CA ILE A 81 6.62 -10.03 18.22
C ILE A 81 5.84 -10.43 16.98
N VAL A 82 5.92 -9.59 15.93
CA VAL A 82 5.42 -9.89 14.59
C VAL A 82 6.61 -10.08 13.67
N ALA A 83 6.83 -11.31 13.19
CA ALA A 83 8.04 -11.65 12.42
C ALA A 83 7.71 -12.33 11.08
N GLY A 84 8.39 -11.87 10.00
CA GLY A 84 8.29 -12.46 8.67
C GLY A 84 9.03 -13.79 8.56
N VAL A 85 8.30 -14.84 8.21
CA VAL A 85 8.80 -16.22 8.11
C VAL A 85 8.29 -16.91 6.87
N ALA A 86 9.06 -17.84 6.31
CA ALA A 86 8.54 -18.82 5.38
C ALA A 86 7.94 -19.99 6.18
N LYS A 87 6.66 -20.30 6.00
CA LYS A 87 5.94 -21.32 6.79
C LYS A 87 5.36 -22.40 5.91
N ALA A 88 5.66 -23.66 6.24
CA ALA A 88 4.99 -24.79 5.63
C ALA A 88 3.58 -24.97 6.21
N VAL A 89 2.57 -25.03 5.34
CA VAL A 89 1.16 -25.21 5.65
C VAL A 89 0.55 -26.13 4.60
N ASP A 90 -0.06 -27.22 5.01
CA ASP A 90 -0.76 -28.17 4.11
C ASP A 90 0.04 -28.55 2.84
N ARG A 91 1.34 -28.83 3.00
CA ARG A 91 2.30 -29.15 1.93
C ARG A 91 2.64 -27.99 0.97
N GLU A 92 2.15 -26.80 1.23
CA GLU A 92 2.53 -25.58 0.53
C GLU A 92 3.42 -24.70 1.42
N LEU A 93 4.23 -23.87 0.80
CA LEU A 93 4.98 -22.85 1.51
C LEU A 93 4.22 -21.53 1.44
N ARG A 94 4.09 -20.86 2.57
CA ARG A 94 3.44 -19.55 2.70
C ARG A 94 4.49 -18.50 3.09
N ASN A 95 4.38 -17.31 2.51
CA ASN A 95 5.06 -16.13 3.00
C ASN A 95 4.20 -15.58 4.14
N SER A 96 4.65 -15.76 5.36
CA SER A 96 3.85 -15.56 6.56
C SER A 96 4.45 -14.52 7.50
N ALA A 97 3.60 -13.87 8.27
CA ALA A 97 3.97 -13.17 9.49
C ALA A 97 3.41 -13.94 10.69
N ILE A 98 4.29 -14.48 11.52
CA ILE A 98 3.89 -15.10 12.77
C ILE A 98 3.75 -14.03 13.85
N VAL A 99 2.67 -14.10 14.65
CA VAL A 99 2.43 -13.23 15.78
C VAL A 99 2.58 -14.02 17.06
N ILE A 100 3.55 -13.64 17.86
CA ILE A 100 3.87 -14.25 19.15
C ILE A 100 3.47 -13.25 20.24
N ASP A 101 2.62 -13.67 21.17
CA ASP A 101 2.16 -12.82 22.26
C ASP A 101 3.24 -12.66 23.35
N ALA A 102 3.06 -11.72 24.23
CA ALA A 102 3.96 -11.33 25.32
C ALA A 102 4.26 -12.48 26.33
N ASP A 103 3.45 -13.51 26.35
CA ASP A 103 3.67 -14.72 27.15
C ASP A 103 4.47 -15.81 26.40
N GLY A 104 4.88 -15.56 25.16
CA GLY A 104 5.57 -16.51 24.28
C GLY A 104 4.64 -17.46 23.53
N SER A 105 3.32 -17.39 23.72
CA SER A 105 2.36 -18.16 22.94
C SER A 105 2.21 -17.61 21.50
N THR A 106 1.82 -18.46 20.55
CA THR A 106 1.49 -18.00 19.21
C THR A 106 0.06 -17.46 19.21
N ALA A 107 -0.10 -16.15 19.05
CA ALA A 107 -1.39 -15.49 18.94
C ALA A 107 -2.07 -15.75 17.58
N GLY A 108 -1.26 -15.88 16.51
CA GLY A 108 -1.80 -16.14 15.18
C GLY A 108 -0.74 -16.05 14.09
N ARG A 109 -1.22 -16.12 12.85
CA ARG A 109 -0.42 -16.01 11.63
C ARG A 109 -1.23 -15.28 10.55
N ALA A 110 -0.59 -14.39 9.81
CA ALA A 110 -1.11 -13.85 8.57
C ALA A 110 -0.27 -14.37 7.40
N ASP A 111 -0.90 -14.76 6.31
CA ASP A 111 -0.24 -15.20 5.10
C ASP A 111 -0.42 -14.15 4.01
N LYS A 112 0.63 -13.87 3.23
CA LYS A 112 0.60 -12.87 2.16
C LYS A 112 -0.49 -13.17 1.15
N ILE A 113 -1.41 -12.24 0.98
CA ILE A 113 -2.57 -12.35 0.07
C ILE A 113 -2.19 -12.01 -1.36
N PHE A 114 -1.47 -10.89 -1.54
CA PHE A 114 -1.07 -10.37 -2.84
C PHE A 114 0.40 -10.68 -3.10
N LEU A 115 0.63 -11.81 -3.78
CA LEU A 115 1.98 -12.25 -4.13
C LEU A 115 2.58 -11.34 -5.20
N TRP A 116 3.85 -10.95 -5.00
CA TRP A 116 4.58 -10.04 -5.85
C TRP A 116 5.66 -10.75 -6.65
N HIS A 117 5.71 -10.50 -7.97
CA HIS A 117 6.78 -10.94 -8.86
C HIS A 117 7.13 -12.43 -8.66
N PHE A 118 8.35 -12.72 -8.19
CA PHE A 118 8.85 -14.09 -7.99
C PHE A 118 8.33 -14.80 -6.74
N ASP A 119 7.54 -14.16 -5.87
CA ASP A 119 6.91 -14.83 -4.72
C ASP A 119 6.22 -16.12 -5.12
N ARG A 120 5.56 -16.12 -6.28
CA ARG A 120 4.83 -17.28 -6.82
C ARG A 120 5.70 -18.48 -7.17
N LYS A 121 7.02 -18.30 -7.20
CA LYS A 121 7.96 -19.43 -7.39
C LYS A 121 8.02 -20.32 -6.16
N TRP A 122 7.77 -19.74 -4.99
CA TRP A 122 7.95 -20.41 -3.71
C TRP A 122 6.67 -20.48 -2.87
N PHE A 123 5.81 -19.48 -2.96
CA PHE A 123 4.70 -19.31 -2.03
C PHE A 123 3.35 -19.47 -2.70
N ALA A 124 2.44 -20.11 -2.00
CA ALA A 124 1.01 -20.04 -2.26
C ALA A 124 0.41 -18.81 -1.55
N PRO A 125 -0.61 -18.16 -2.16
CA PRO A 125 -1.22 -16.97 -1.57
C PRO A 125 -2.10 -17.30 -0.38
N GLY A 126 -2.12 -16.44 0.64
CA GLY A 126 -3.04 -16.51 1.78
C GLY A 126 -4.51 -16.49 1.35
N ASP A 127 -5.37 -17.07 2.16
CA ASP A 127 -6.81 -17.25 1.91
C ASP A 127 -7.70 -16.71 3.04
N GLU A 128 -7.10 -16.13 4.06
CA GLU A 128 -7.78 -15.44 5.18
C GLU A 128 -7.31 -14.00 5.30
N LEU A 129 -8.21 -13.13 5.73
CA LEU A 129 -7.95 -11.71 5.94
C LEU A 129 -8.52 -11.27 7.30
N THR A 130 -8.09 -11.93 8.35
CA THR A 130 -8.58 -11.76 9.71
C THR A 130 -7.54 -11.05 10.58
N PRO A 131 -7.90 -10.01 11.34
CA PRO A 131 -6.99 -9.39 12.27
C PRO A 131 -6.71 -10.31 13.47
N ILE A 132 -5.51 -10.17 14.05
CA ILE A 132 -5.01 -11.05 15.10
C ILE A 132 -5.16 -10.38 16.46
N ARG A 133 -5.83 -11.07 17.40
CA ARG A 133 -5.95 -10.63 18.78
C ARG A 133 -4.70 -10.97 19.57
N THR A 134 -4.21 -10.00 20.32
CA THR A 134 -3.05 -10.13 21.22
C THR A 134 -3.37 -9.50 22.57
N SER A 135 -2.46 -9.66 23.53
CA SER A 135 -2.53 -8.95 24.83
C SER A 135 -2.52 -7.43 24.69
N LEU A 136 -1.98 -6.92 23.56
CA LEU A 136 -1.94 -5.49 23.23
C LEU A 136 -3.18 -4.99 22.48
N GLY A 137 -4.13 -5.86 22.10
CA GLY A 137 -5.30 -5.55 21.31
C GLY A 137 -5.28 -6.20 19.94
N VAL A 138 -5.97 -5.62 18.97
CA VAL A 138 -6.23 -6.23 17.67
C VAL A 138 -5.28 -5.67 16.63
N LEU A 139 -4.42 -6.52 16.06
CA LEU A 139 -3.44 -6.17 15.05
C LEU A 139 -3.95 -6.56 13.65
N GLY A 140 -3.95 -5.62 12.72
CA GLY A 140 -4.15 -5.87 11.30
C GLY A 140 -2.80 -6.17 10.64
N VAL A 141 -2.47 -7.45 10.47
CA VAL A 141 -1.18 -7.86 9.92
C VAL A 141 -1.30 -8.08 8.42
N MET A 142 -0.45 -7.39 7.66
CA MET A 142 -0.33 -7.48 6.21
C MET A 142 1.15 -7.58 5.81
N ILE A 143 1.47 -8.16 4.66
CA ILE A 143 2.85 -8.46 4.30
C ILE A 143 3.22 -7.76 2.99
N CYS A 144 4.16 -6.81 3.06
CA CYS A 144 4.79 -6.17 1.91
C CYS A 144 3.79 -5.70 0.83
N ALA A 145 3.69 -6.43 -0.30
CA ALA A 145 2.84 -6.06 -1.44
C ALA A 145 1.34 -6.01 -1.11
N ASP A 146 0.89 -6.61 0.00
CA ASP A 146 -0.48 -6.43 0.51
C ASP A 146 -0.79 -4.94 0.73
N GLY A 147 0.21 -4.15 1.11
CA GLY A 147 0.11 -2.71 1.26
C GLY A 147 -0.25 -1.95 -0.01
N ARG A 148 -0.13 -2.57 -1.19
CA ARG A 148 -0.60 -2.00 -2.47
C ARG A 148 -2.10 -2.15 -2.68
N MET A 149 -2.75 -3.02 -1.92
CA MET A 149 -4.18 -3.26 -2.02
C MET A 149 -4.93 -2.48 -0.93
N PRO A 150 -5.59 -1.36 -1.24
CA PRO A 150 -6.29 -0.55 -0.24
C PRO A 150 -7.35 -1.34 0.50
N GLY A 151 -7.98 -2.31 -0.17
CA GLY A 151 -9.01 -3.16 0.43
C GLY A 151 -8.50 -4.09 1.54
N ILE A 152 -7.19 -4.43 1.59
CA ILE A 152 -6.63 -5.30 2.64
C ILE A 152 -6.59 -4.55 3.98
N GLY A 153 -5.92 -3.40 4.03
CA GLY A 153 -5.86 -2.60 5.25
C GLY A 153 -7.26 -2.21 5.73
N ARG A 154 -8.13 -1.86 4.78
CA ARG A 154 -9.52 -1.53 5.07
C ARG A 154 -10.29 -2.69 5.71
N ALA A 155 -10.24 -3.88 5.14
CA ALA A 155 -10.96 -5.04 5.68
C ALA A 155 -10.46 -5.42 7.08
N LEU A 156 -9.15 -5.35 7.33
CA LEU A 156 -8.58 -5.59 8.64
C LEU A 156 -9.09 -4.59 9.69
N VAL A 157 -9.18 -3.30 9.32
CA VAL A 157 -9.68 -2.25 10.22
C VAL A 157 -11.19 -2.37 10.43
N ASP A 158 -11.96 -2.70 9.41
CA ASP A 158 -13.41 -2.96 9.53
C ASP A 158 -13.69 -4.17 10.44
N ALA A 159 -12.78 -5.15 10.47
CA ALA A 159 -12.83 -6.31 11.38
C ALA A 159 -12.25 -6.00 12.77
N GLY A 160 -11.90 -4.73 13.05
CA GLY A 160 -11.55 -4.23 14.38
C GLY A 160 -10.05 -4.06 14.65
N ALA A 161 -9.18 -4.09 13.63
CA ALA A 161 -7.76 -3.79 13.84
C ALA A 161 -7.56 -2.32 14.29
N GLU A 162 -6.80 -2.13 15.35
CA GLU A 162 -6.48 -0.84 15.96
C GLU A 162 -5.11 -0.31 15.52
N LEU A 163 -4.30 -1.17 14.90
CA LEU A 163 -2.95 -0.91 14.40
C LEU A 163 -2.71 -1.79 13.17
N LEU A 164 -2.23 -1.20 12.09
CA LEU A 164 -1.73 -1.94 10.93
C LEU A 164 -0.24 -2.22 11.07
N VAL A 165 0.16 -3.49 10.92
CA VAL A 165 1.53 -3.96 11.09
C VAL A 165 1.98 -4.65 9.82
N MET A 166 3.15 -4.27 9.31
CA MET A 166 3.64 -4.79 8.03
C MET A 166 5.11 -5.22 8.08
N PRO A 167 5.42 -6.48 8.34
CA PRO A 167 6.66 -7.08 7.89
C PRO A 167 6.80 -6.91 6.38
N THR A 168 7.92 -6.34 5.92
CA THR A 168 8.07 -6.04 4.49
C THR A 168 9.49 -6.31 3.98
N ALA A 169 9.60 -6.49 2.68
CA ALA A 169 10.83 -6.61 1.91
C ALA A 169 10.73 -5.68 0.69
N TRP A 170 10.62 -4.38 0.93
CA TRP A 170 10.47 -3.36 -0.11
C TRP A 170 11.75 -3.25 -0.95
N VAL A 171 11.65 -3.77 -2.15
CA VAL A 171 12.72 -3.72 -3.15
C VAL A 171 12.75 -2.35 -3.81
N THR A 172 13.94 -1.79 -4.03
CA THR A 172 14.08 -0.53 -4.75
C THR A 172 13.58 -0.65 -6.19
N SER A 173 13.01 0.44 -6.72
CA SER A 173 12.55 0.49 -8.11
C SER A 173 13.70 0.42 -9.13
N GLY A 174 14.91 0.78 -8.72
CA GLY A 174 16.07 0.91 -9.60
C GLY A 174 15.99 2.06 -10.61
N ARG A 175 14.95 2.91 -10.54
CA ARG A 175 14.75 4.05 -11.46
C ARG A 175 15.61 5.25 -11.15
N ASN A 176 16.11 5.34 -9.92
CA ASN A 176 16.96 6.43 -9.46
C ASN A 176 18.27 5.89 -8.92
N ALA A 177 19.39 6.34 -9.47
CA ALA A 177 20.73 5.91 -9.02
C ALA A 177 21.14 6.57 -7.70
N ALA A 178 20.56 7.71 -7.35
CA ALA A 178 20.90 8.48 -6.14
C ALA A 178 20.08 8.10 -4.91
N ALA A 179 18.86 7.56 -5.09
CA ALA A 179 17.94 7.21 -4.01
C ALA A 179 17.32 5.82 -4.22
N LEU A 180 17.12 5.10 -3.13
CA LEU A 180 16.46 3.80 -3.15
C LEU A 180 14.93 4.00 -3.05
N GLU A 181 14.28 4.22 -4.19
CA GLU A 181 12.84 4.50 -4.26
C GLU A 181 12.00 3.24 -4.16
N ASN A 182 10.94 3.32 -3.35
CA ASN A 182 9.84 2.36 -3.35
C ASN A 182 8.54 3.09 -3.01
N VAL A 183 7.54 3.00 -3.88
CA VAL A 183 6.28 3.73 -3.72
C VAL A 183 5.50 3.36 -2.45
N GLN A 184 5.68 2.16 -1.91
CA GLN A 184 5.04 1.80 -0.65
C GLN A 184 5.70 2.53 0.52
N ALA A 185 7.03 2.60 0.55
CA ALA A 185 7.76 3.34 1.57
C ALA A 185 7.54 4.86 1.44
N ASP A 186 7.57 5.38 0.21
CA ASP A 186 7.60 6.81 -0.06
C ASP A 186 6.20 7.47 -0.08
N LEU A 187 5.12 6.65 -0.21
CA LEU A 187 3.75 7.15 -0.32
C LEU A 187 2.72 6.29 0.41
N LEU A 188 2.65 4.96 0.07
CA LEU A 188 1.49 4.17 0.44
C LEU A 188 1.39 3.89 1.94
N ALA A 189 2.49 3.72 2.67
CA ALA A 189 2.47 3.50 4.11
C ALA A 189 1.76 4.65 4.86
N GLN A 190 2.07 5.88 4.48
CA GLN A 190 1.44 7.08 5.04
C GLN A 190 -0.05 7.15 4.67
N VAL A 191 -0.39 6.84 3.40
CA VAL A 191 -1.79 6.82 2.96
C VAL A 191 -2.56 5.71 3.69
N ARG A 192 -1.97 4.52 3.92
CA ARG A 192 -2.62 3.44 4.67
C ARG A 192 -2.97 3.84 6.10
N ALA A 193 -2.09 4.54 6.79
CA ALA A 193 -2.38 5.07 8.13
C ALA A 193 -3.52 6.10 8.07
N PHE A 194 -3.38 7.10 7.20
CA PHE A 194 -4.34 8.20 7.07
C PHE A 194 -5.75 7.72 6.70
N GLU A 195 -5.89 6.95 5.61
CA GLU A 195 -7.20 6.55 5.08
C GLU A 195 -7.98 5.60 6.00
N ASN A 196 -7.26 4.81 6.82
CA ASN A 196 -7.86 3.90 7.80
C ASN A 196 -7.96 4.52 9.19
N ASN A 197 -7.40 5.71 9.39
CA ASN A 197 -7.36 6.41 10.68
C ASN A 197 -6.84 5.54 11.84
N VAL A 198 -5.84 4.71 11.54
CA VAL A 198 -5.09 3.87 12.49
C VAL A 198 -3.59 4.01 12.25
N PRO A 199 -2.74 3.90 13.27
CA PRO A 199 -1.31 3.92 13.06
C PRO A 199 -0.84 2.74 12.18
N PHE A 200 0.33 2.91 11.56
CA PHE A 200 0.92 1.93 10.66
C PHE A 200 2.40 1.74 10.98
N VAL A 201 2.85 0.49 11.07
CA VAL A 201 4.24 0.14 11.37
C VAL A 201 4.78 -0.79 10.30
N ALA A 202 5.85 -0.39 9.63
CA ALA A 202 6.55 -1.23 8.66
C ALA A 202 8.00 -1.48 9.10
N ALA A 203 8.39 -2.74 9.10
CA ALA A 203 9.77 -3.17 9.26
C ALA A 203 10.30 -3.75 7.96
N ASN A 204 11.36 -3.16 7.42
CA ASN A 204 11.94 -3.51 6.12
C ASN A 204 13.39 -4.00 6.26
N LYS A 205 13.88 -4.59 5.20
CA LYS A 205 15.30 -4.92 5.01
C LYS A 205 16.06 -3.74 4.38
N CYS A 206 17.37 -3.73 4.56
CA CYS A 206 18.33 -2.94 3.81
C CYS A 206 19.39 -3.86 3.17
N GLY A 207 20.19 -3.31 2.26
CA GLY A 207 21.24 -4.08 1.57
C GLY A 207 20.73 -4.93 0.42
N VAL A 208 21.50 -5.96 0.06
CA VAL A 208 21.26 -6.79 -1.11
C VAL A 208 21.25 -8.27 -0.74
N GLU A 209 20.29 -9.02 -1.28
CA GLU A 209 20.15 -10.47 -1.11
C GLU A 209 20.48 -11.17 -2.43
N ASN A 210 21.30 -12.24 -2.39
CA ASN A 210 21.75 -13.02 -3.56
C ASN A 210 22.26 -12.17 -4.74
N THR A 211 22.88 -11.03 -4.47
CA THR A 211 23.38 -10.09 -5.49
C THR A 211 22.32 -9.60 -6.48
N MET A 212 21.03 -9.92 -6.26
CA MET A 212 19.95 -9.66 -7.22
C MET A 212 18.85 -8.75 -6.67
N VAL A 213 18.54 -8.84 -5.38
CA VAL A 213 17.41 -8.12 -4.77
C VAL A 213 17.93 -7.06 -3.83
N ALA A 214 17.81 -5.80 -4.22
CA ALA A 214 18.21 -4.65 -3.42
C ALA A 214 17.01 -4.06 -2.67
N TYR A 215 17.11 -3.93 -1.37
CA TYR A 215 16.07 -3.38 -0.49
C TYR A 215 16.29 -1.90 -0.24
N CYS A 216 15.19 -1.15 -0.13
CA CYS A 216 15.27 0.29 0.03
C CYS A 216 15.43 0.78 1.47
N GLY A 217 15.47 -0.10 2.47
CA GLY A 217 15.40 0.33 3.86
C GLY A 217 14.09 1.05 4.16
N LYS A 218 14.14 2.23 4.78
CA LYS A 218 12.99 3.09 5.06
C LYS A 218 11.91 2.42 5.91
N SER A 219 12.30 1.54 6.85
CA SER A 219 11.37 1.10 7.89
C SER A 219 10.75 2.33 8.55
N GLN A 220 9.45 2.27 8.90
CA GLN A 220 8.79 3.47 9.40
C GLN A 220 7.67 3.18 10.39
N ILE A 221 7.46 4.13 11.27
CA ILE A 221 6.33 4.19 12.19
C ILE A 221 5.55 5.45 11.83
N VAL A 222 4.29 5.28 11.49
CA VAL A 222 3.39 6.33 10.98
C VAL A 222 2.19 6.45 11.91
N ASP A 223 1.86 7.66 12.31
CA ASP A 223 0.65 7.92 13.10
C ASP A 223 -0.60 7.87 12.21
N ARG A 224 -1.76 7.79 12.84
CA ARG A 224 -3.06 7.65 12.18
C ARG A 224 -3.45 8.81 11.26
N ASP A 225 -2.85 9.98 11.44
CA ASP A 225 -3.03 11.12 10.54
C ASP A 225 -2.12 11.05 9.30
N GLY A 226 -1.30 9.98 9.19
CA GLY A 226 -0.33 9.78 8.11
C GLY A 226 1.04 10.42 8.38
N SER A 227 1.23 11.07 9.54
CA SER A 227 2.51 11.67 9.91
C SER A 227 3.55 10.60 10.22
N VAL A 228 4.73 10.70 9.63
CA VAL A 228 5.85 9.79 9.91
C VAL A 228 6.50 10.20 11.24
N ILE A 229 6.38 9.33 12.25
CA ILE A 229 6.95 9.54 13.59
C ILE A 229 8.42 9.12 13.63
N ALA A 230 8.76 8.00 12.96
CA ALA A 230 10.12 7.52 12.84
C ALA A 230 10.35 6.92 11.47
N LEU A 231 11.52 7.18 10.89
CA LEU A 231 11.92 6.70 9.56
C LEU A 231 13.39 6.27 9.63
N ALA A 232 13.67 5.03 9.25
CA ALA A 232 15.03 4.51 9.12
C ALA A 232 15.70 5.01 7.84
N SER A 233 17.03 4.99 7.84
CA SER A 233 17.84 5.25 6.66
C SER A 233 17.62 4.19 5.57
N GLU A 234 18.16 4.45 4.38
CA GLU A 234 18.02 3.52 3.25
C GLU A 234 18.93 2.28 3.37
N ARG A 235 20.04 2.37 4.10
CA ARG A 235 21.17 1.44 3.93
C ARG A 235 21.68 0.78 5.21
N ASN A 236 21.30 1.26 6.38
CA ASN A 236 21.84 0.78 7.65
C ASN A 236 20.83 -0.11 8.39
N GLU A 237 21.33 -1.01 9.22
CA GLU A 237 20.53 -1.65 10.24
C GLU A 237 20.17 -0.67 11.33
N GLU A 238 18.90 -0.58 11.68
CA GLU A 238 18.39 0.36 12.67
C GLU A 238 17.23 -0.26 13.46
N THR A 239 17.09 0.16 14.70
CA THR A 239 15.88 -0.09 15.48
C THR A 239 15.15 1.25 15.65
N LEU A 240 13.98 1.35 15.04
CA LEU A 240 13.09 2.48 15.26
C LEU A 240 12.26 2.25 16.50
N SER A 241 12.04 3.30 17.29
CA SER A 241 11.18 3.25 18.47
C SER A 241 10.27 4.47 18.52
N ALA A 242 9.00 4.26 18.85
CA ALA A 242 8.04 5.32 19.08
C ALA A 242 6.96 4.89 20.09
N THR A 243 6.32 5.88 20.69
CA THR A 243 5.10 5.65 21.47
C THR A 243 3.90 6.11 20.65
N LEU A 244 2.99 5.22 20.37
CA LEU A 244 1.77 5.50 19.63
C LEU A 244 0.53 5.47 20.53
N SER A 245 -0.46 6.26 20.17
CA SER A 245 -1.77 6.28 20.82
C SER A 245 -2.76 5.46 20.01
N LEU A 246 -3.21 4.34 20.57
CA LEU A 246 -4.18 3.48 19.93
C LEU A 246 -5.60 3.88 20.35
N GLN A 247 -6.53 3.78 19.40
CA GLN A 247 -7.94 4.02 19.59
C GLN A 247 -8.72 3.01 18.75
N THR A 248 -9.89 2.63 19.21
CA THR A 248 -10.82 1.86 18.38
C THR A 248 -11.21 2.70 17.15
N PRO A 249 -11.00 2.19 15.94
CA PRO A 249 -11.33 2.93 14.73
C PRO A 249 -12.86 3.16 14.65
N ALA A 250 -13.25 4.30 14.08
CA ALA A 250 -14.66 4.53 13.77
C ALA A 250 -15.09 3.60 12.62
N PRO A 251 -16.32 3.06 12.67
CA PRO A 251 -16.83 2.25 11.57
C PRO A 251 -16.92 3.10 10.30
N PHE A 252 -16.49 2.53 9.18
CA PHE A 252 -16.59 3.19 7.90
C PHE A 252 -17.99 3.09 7.29
N ARG A 253 -18.29 3.98 6.39
CA ARG A 253 -19.53 3.91 5.62
C ARG A 253 -19.34 2.92 4.46
N SER A 254 -20.32 2.05 4.25
CA SER A 254 -20.34 1.20 3.04
C SER A 254 -20.35 2.07 1.79
N PRO A 255 -19.56 1.72 0.76
CA PRO A 255 -19.62 2.44 -0.50
C PRO A 255 -21.05 2.44 -1.06
N LEU A 256 -21.47 3.58 -1.61
CA LEU A 256 -22.74 3.66 -2.33
C LEU A 256 -22.69 2.75 -3.59
N PRO A 257 -23.83 2.23 -4.03
CA PRO A 257 -23.90 1.51 -5.31
C PRO A 257 -23.33 2.35 -6.45
N VAL A 258 -22.41 1.79 -7.19
CA VAL A 258 -21.76 2.45 -8.33
C VAL A 258 -22.51 2.08 -9.61
N PRO A 259 -22.97 3.06 -10.41
CA PRO A 259 -23.58 2.79 -11.70
C PRO A 259 -22.57 2.19 -12.67
N ALA A 260 -23.05 1.41 -13.63
CA ALA A 260 -22.20 0.95 -14.72
C ALA A 260 -21.74 2.14 -15.59
N PRO A 261 -20.50 2.15 -16.10
CA PRO A 261 -20.04 3.19 -16.99
C PRO A 261 -20.83 3.16 -18.32
N ARG A 262 -21.01 4.34 -18.94
CA ARG A 262 -21.75 4.46 -20.21
C ARG A 262 -20.89 4.19 -21.42
N GLY A 263 -19.57 4.41 -21.32
CA GLY A 263 -18.60 4.25 -22.39
C GLY A 263 -17.79 2.96 -22.28
N ALA A 264 -17.17 2.56 -23.39
CA ALA A 264 -16.13 1.55 -23.44
C ALA A 264 -14.77 2.26 -23.63
N ALA A 265 -13.70 1.72 -23.03
CA ALA A 265 -12.36 2.28 -23.24
C ALA A 265 -11.95 2.09 -24.70
N HIS A 266 -11.63 3.19 -25.38
CA HIS A 266 -11.05 3.18 -26.71
C HIS A 266 -9.56 2.81 -26.63
N ASP A 267 -9.05 2.21 -27.69
CA ASP A 267 -7.66 1.79 -27.78
C ASP A 267 -6.78 2.89 -28.39
N ARG A 268 -6.82 4.08 -27.79
CA ARG A 268 -6.01 5.21 -28.24
C ARG A 268 -5.62 6.15 -27.09
N ALA A 269 -4.59 6.92 -27.34
CA ALA A 269 -4.25 8.09 -26.54
C ALA A 269 -5.03 9.32 -27.03
N ILE A 270 -5.32 10.25 -26.11
CA ILE A 270 -5.89 11.56 -26.40
C ILE A 270 -5.13 12.64 -25.63
N ARG A 271 -5.07 13.85 -26.20
CA ARG A 271 -4.55 15.01 -25.47
C ARG A 271 -5.68 15.77 -24.80
N VAL A 272 -5.54 15.93 -23.49
CA VAL A 272 -6.54 16.56 -22.62
C VAL A 272 -5.95 17.84 -22.03
N ALA A 273 -6.68 18.93 -22.11
CA ALA A 273 -6.38 20.15 -21.37
C ALA A 273 -7.20 20.21 -20.08
N ILE A 274 -6.59 20.68 -19.00
CA ILE A 274 -7.24 20.88 -17.69
C ILE A 274 -7.12 22.33 -17.25
N SER A 275 -8.16 22.84 -16.62
CA SER A 275 -8.19 24.20 -16.05
C SER A 275 -8.87 24.16 -14.68
N PRO A 276 -8.35 24.90 -13.66
CA PRO A 276 -9.04 25.09 -12.38
C PRO A 276 -10.12 26.17 -12.45
N HIS A 277 -10.17 26.91 -13.55
CA HIS A 277 -11.18 27.94 -13.82
C HIS A 277 -12.20 27.43 -14.85
N GLY A 278 -13.29 28.11 -15.03
CA GLY A 278 -14.20 27.88 -16.16
C GLY A 278 -13.44 27.97 -17.50
N LEU A 279 -13.99 27.35 -18.54
CA LEU A 279 -13.38 27.41 -19.87
C LEU A 279 -13.42 28.85 -20.41
N PRO A 280 -12.28 29.41 -20.87
CA PRO A 280 -12.25 30.75 -21.47
C PRO A 280 -12.98 30.77 -22.82
N ALA A 281 -13.46 31.97 -23.24
CA ALA A 281 -14.16 32.12 -24.51
C ALA A 281 -13.32 31.71 -25.74
N ASP A 282 -11.99 31.83 -25.64
CA ASP A 282 -11.05 31.45 -26.70
C ASP A 282 -10.51 30.00 -26.55
N ILE A 283 -11.27 29.13 -25.91
CA ILE A 283 -10.80 27.74 -25.60
C ILE A 283 -10.39 26.98 -26.85
N GLU A 284 -11.12 27.07 -27.95
CA GLU A 284 -10.78 26.35 -29.20
C GLU A 284 -9.40 26.76 -29.72
N ARG A 285 -9.07 28.06 -29.69
CA ARG A 285 -7.73 28.54 -30.07
C ARG A 285 -6.66 27.98 -29.15
N ARG A 286 -6.92 27.89 -27.85
CA ARG A 286 -5.98 27.35 -26.87
C ARG A 286 -5.80 25.84 -27.03
N LEU A 287 -6.86 25.11 -27.30
CA LEU A 287 -6.78 23.68 -27.60
C LEU A 287 -5.91 23.41 -28.83
N ASN A 288 -6.06 24.20 -29.90
CA ASN A 288 -5.20 24.10 -31.08
C ASN A 288 -3.72 24.36 -30.75
N VAL A 289 -3.42 25.37 -29.93
CA VAL A 289 -2.03 25.67 -29.49
C VAL A 289 -1.44 24.53 -28.64
N LEU A 290 -2.26 23.91 -27.80
CA LEU A 290 -1.85 22.82 -26.92
C LEU A 290 -1.91 21.44 -27.60
N ASP A 291 -2.37 21.40 -28.86
CA ASP A 291 -2.66 20.13 -29.56
C ASP A 291 -3.57 19.22 -28.72
N ALA A 292 -4.60 19.81 -28.07
CA ALA A 292 -5.52 19.11 -27.19
C ALA A 292 -6.88 18.90 -27.86
N GLU A 293 -7.46 17.72 -27.72
CA GLU A 293 -8.73 17.33 -28.31
C GLU A 293 -9.94 17.76 -27.47
N LEU A 294 -9.75 17.90 -26.17
CA LEU A 294 -10.80 18.31 -25.24
C LEU A 294 -10.25 19.04 -24.01
N ALA A 295 -11.13 19.78 -23.34
CA ALA A 295 -10.83 20.49 -22.11
C ALA A 295 -11.73 20.04 -20.96
N ILE A 296 -11.15 19.88 -19.78
CA ILE A 296 -11.81 19.57 -18.51
C ILE A 296 -11.64 20.76 -17.57
N ALA A 297 -12.76 21.26 -17.06
CA ALA A 297 -12.78 22.36 -16.10
C ALA A 297 -13.98 22.22 -15.16
N PRO A 298 -14.01 22.91 -14.01
CA PRO A 298 -15.18 22.97 -13.14
C PRO A 298 -16.41 23.47 -13.90
N GLY A 299 -17.53 22.78 -13.78
CA GLY A 299 -18.79 23.12 -14.48
C GLY A 299 -18.85 22.78 -15.97
N ALA A 300 -17.78 22.32 -16.60
CA ALA A 300 -17.73 21.95 -18.01
C ALA A 300 -18.24 20.51 -18.27
N ALA A 301 -19.53 20.26 -18.11
CA ALA A 301 -20.14 18.94 -18.26
C ALA A 301 -19.87 18.30 -19.64
N THR A 302 -19.77 19.10 -20.70
CA THR A 302 -19.52 18.64 -22.07
C THR A 302 -18.15 17.99 -22.23
N GLY A 303 -17.10 18.55 -21.60
CA GLY A 303 -15.76 17.98 -21.62
C GLY A 303 -15.70 16.64 -20.88
N ILE A 304 -16.35 16.56 -19.72
CA ILE A 304 -16.45 15.32 -18.94
C ILE A 304 -17.17 14.23 -19.75
N ALA A 305 -18.33 14.57 -20.38
CA ALA A 305 -19.07 13.65 -21.19
C ALA A 305 -18.30 13.20 -22.45
N ALA A 306 -17.47 14.08 -23.01
CA ALA A 306 -16.61 13.74 -24.15
C ALA A 306 -15.51 12.77 -23.73
N LEU A 307 -14.90 12.97 -22.58
CA LEU A 307 -13.90 12.05 -22.03
C LEU A 307 -14.50 10.69 -21.70
N ASP A 308 -15.69 10.66 -21.07
CA ASP A 308 -16.39 9.42 -20.71
C ASP A 308 -16.69 8.51 -21.92
N ARG A 309 -16.90 9.10 -23.10
CA ARG A 309 -17.07 8.34 -24.35
C ARG A 309 -15.79 7.66 -24.83
N ILE A 310 -14.64 8.14 -24.40
CA ILE A 310 -13.31 7.62 -24.83
C ILE A 310 -12.72 6.71 -23.75
N VAL A 311 -12.87 7.12 -22.50
CA VAL A 311 -12.38 6.38 -21.33
C VAL A 311 -13.46 6.45 -20.25
N PRO A 312 -14.00 5.31 -19.78
CA PRO A 312 -15.01 5.30 -18.73
C PRO A 312 -14.59 6.15 -17.54
N THR A 313 -15.27 7.28 -17.33
CA THR A 313 -14.84 8.34 -16.42
C THR A 313 -15.88 8.58 -15.34
N ALA A 314 -15.47 8.45 -14.08
CA ALA A 314 -16.25 8.84 -12.91
C ALA A 314 -16.05 10.33 -12.60
N SER A 315 -17.12 11.02 -12.18
CA SER A 315 -17.02 12.36 -11.60
C SER A 315 -17.39 12.30 -10.13
N LEU A 316 -16.51 12.75 -9.26
CA LEU A 316 -16.57 12.55 -7.82
C LEU A 316 -16.23 13.85 -7.07
N GLU A 317 -16.81 14.02 -5.90
CA GLU A 317 -16.33 15.01 -4.94
C GLU A 317 -15.03 14.53 -4.26
N ALA A 318 -14.21 15.47 -3.83
CA ALA A 318 -12.88 15.17 -3.29
C ALA A 318 -12.93 14.24 -2.06
N ASP A 319 -13.91 14.44 -1.18
CA ASP A 319 -14.05 13.61 0.02
C ASP A 319 -14.31 12.14 -0.30
N ALA A 320 -14.91 11.85 -1.46
CA ALA A 320 -15.22 10.49 -1.87
C ALA A 320 -13.96 9.65 -2.13
N ILE A 321 -12.86 10.24 -2.61
CA ILE A 321 -11.62 9.47 -2.87
C ILE A 321 -10.76 9.27 -1.63
N LEU A 322 -11.02 10.02 -0.56
CA LEU A 322 -10.34 9.81 0.73
C LEU A 322 -10.74 8.46 1.35
N ASP A 323 -11.96 7.99 1.06
CA ASP A 323 -12.38 6.63 1.40
C ASP A 323 -11.71 5.60 0.49
N PRO A 324 -11.00 4.60 1.05
CA PRO A 324 -10.27 3.60 0.27
C PRO A 324 -11.18 2.69 -0.57
N GLY A 325 -12.44 2.49 -0.18
CA GLY A 325 -13.40 1.63 -0.87
C GLY A 325 -14.04 2.25 -2.11
N THR A 326 -14.17 3.57 -2.14
CA THR A 326 -14.94 4.27 -3.18
C THR A 326 -14.36 4.02 -4.58
N LEU A 327 -13.13 4.41 -4.86
CA LEU A 327 -12.55 4.21 -6.20
C LEU A 327 -12.31 2.73 -6.55
N VAL A 328 -12.12 1.86 -5.56
CA VAL A 328 -12.10 0.40 -5.78
C VAL A 328 -13.43 -0.04 -6.38
N ALA A 329 -14.57 0.40 -5.85
CA ALA A 329 -15.89 0.06 -6.38
C ALA A 329 -16.08 0.58 -7.82
N TYR A 330 -15.67 1.81 -8.11
CA TYR A 330 -15.69 2.37 -9.47
C TYR A 330 -14.78 1.58 -10.43
N ARG A 331 -13.58 1.23 -10.00
CA ARG A 331 -12.67 0.41 -10.80
C ARG A 331 -13.26 -0.96 -11.14
N MET A 332 -13.88 -1.61 -10.17
CA MET A 332 -14.56 -2.89 -10.36
C MET A 332 -15.76 -2.78 -11.28
N ALA A 333 -16.50 -1.66 -11.25
CA ALA A 333 -17.59 -1.40 -12.18
C ALA A 333 -17.13 -1.12 -13.62
N GLY A 334 -15.84 -0.94 -13.85
CA GLY A 334 -15.28 -0.76 -15.19
C GLY A 334 -14.71 0.63 -15.49
N TYR A 335 -14.77 1.57 -14.55
CA TYR A 335 -14.18 2.90 -14.73
C TYR A 335 -12.66 2.85 -14.84
N ARG A 336 -12.09 3.78 -15.61
CA ARG A 336 -10.66 3.87 -15.92
C ARG A 336 -10.06 5.25 -15.63
N CYS A 337 -10.91 6.24 -15.46
CA CYS A 337 -10.55 7.61 -15.11
C CYS A 337 -11.48 8.12 -14.01
N ALA A 338 -10.96 8.95 -13.13
CA ALA A 338 -11.75 9.70 -12.16
C ALA A 338 -11.46 11.20 -12.29
N ILE A 339 -12.49 12.02 -12.38
CA ILE A 339 -12.41 13.47 -12.22
C ILE A 339 -12.92 13.78 -10.83
N VAL A 340 -12.07 14.42 -10.05
CA VAL A 340 -12.30 14.76 -8.64
C VAL A 340 -12.40 16.26 -8.51
N VAL A 341 -13.52 16.75 -8.02
CA VAL A 341 -13.76 18.19 -7.86
C VAL A 341 -13.85 18.54 -6.37
N THR A 342 -13.13 19.56 -5.94
CA THR A 342 -13.23 20.04 -4.57
C THR A 342 -14.35 21.08 -4.43
N ASN A 343 -15.07 20.98 -3.31
CA ASN A 343 -16.09 21.97 -2.91
C ASN A 343 -15.55 22.74 -1.70
N GLY A 344 -14.69 23.75 -1.95
CA GLY A 344 -14.03 24.52 -0.91
C GLY A 344 -12.53 24.22 -0.80
N GLU A 345 -11.97 24.38 0.39
CA GLU A 345 -10.55 24.13 0.63
C GLU A 345 -10.24 22.63 0.48
N PRO A 346 -9.24 22.27 -0.35
CA PRO A 346 -8.86 20.86 -0.55
C PRO A 346 -8.25 20.29 0.73
N HIS A 347 -8.58 19.03 1.01
CA HIS A 347 -7.94 18.30 2.10
C HIS A 347 -6.43 18.20 1.86
N PRO A 348 -5.54 18.43 2.85
CA PRO A 348 -4.08 18.37 2.68
C PRO A 348 -3.56 17.05 2.10
N TRP A 349 -4.30 15.95 2.32
CA TRP A 349 -3.97 14.61 1.80
C TRP A 349 -4.46 14.33 0.39
N LEU A 350 -5.25 15.22 -0.22
CA LEU A 350 -5.91 14.96 -1.50
C LEU A 350 -4.93 14.55 -2.61
N GLU A 351 -3.82 15.25 -2.76
CA GLU A 351 -2.82 14.92 -3.77
C GLU A 351 -2.16 13.55 -3.54
N ARG A 352 -1.75 13.26 -2.29
CA ARG A 352 -1.16 11.96 -1.95
C ARG A 352 -2.14 10.81 -2.16
N VAL A 353 -3.39 11.01 -1.76
CA VAL A 353 -4.45 10.02 -1.97
C VAL A 353 -4.76 9.86 -3.46
N ALA A 354 -4.85 10.92 -4.24
CA ALA A 354 -5.06 10.84 -5.69
C ALA A 354 -3.94 10.03 -6.38
N ARG A 355 -2.68 10.26 -5.99
CA ARG A 355 -1.53 9.49 -6.49
C ARG A 355 -1.60 8.02 -6.08
N ALA A 356 -1.95 7.73 -4.84
CA ALA A 356 -2.13 6.37 -4.36
C ALA A 356 -3.24 5.65 -5.15
N ARG A 357 -4.42 6.25 -5.27
CA ARG A 357 -5.54 5.66 -6.02
C ARG A 357 -5.23 5.41 -7.49
N ALA A 358 -4.58 6.35 -8.16
CA ALA A 358 -4.17 6.18 -9.54
C ALA A 358 -3.27 4.95 -9.73
N LEU A 359 -2.25 4.81 -8.88
CA LEU A 359 -1.31 3.70 -8.88
C LEU A 359 -1.96 2.35 -8.52
N GLU A 360 -2.73 2.32 -7.44
CA GLU A 360 -3.34 1.11 -6.89
C GLU A 360 -4.39 0.50 -7.80
N LEU A 361 -5.07 1.35 -8.56
CA LEU A 361 -6.20 0.96 -9.39
C LEU A 361 -5.90 1.01 -10.88
N ARG A 362 -4.68 1.42 -11.27
CA ARG A 362 -4.29 1.62 -12.67
C ARG A 362 -5.29 2.52 -13.41
N MET A 363 -5.57 3.69 -12.82
CA MET A 363 -6.52 4.68 -13.33
C MET A 363 -5.83 6.03 -13.52
N TYR A 364 -6.36 6.86 -14.41
CA TYR A 364 -6.07 8.29 -14.38
C TYR A 364 -6.93 8.95 -13.29
N VAL A 365 -6.33 9.89 -12.56
CA VAL A 365 -7.04 10.74 -11.61
C VAL A 365 -6.77 12.20 -11.97
N ILE A 366 -7.81 12.92 -12.33
CA ILE A 366 -7.78 14.36 -12.65
C ILE A 366 -8.42 15.09 -11.48
N VAL A 367 -7.67 15.97 -10.84
CA VAL A 367 -8.18 16.77 -9.70
C VAL A 367 -8.37 18.20 -10.15
N LEU A 368 -9.55 18.74 -9.87
CA LEU A 368 -9.92 20.12 -10.11
C LEU A 368 -10.19 20.80 -8.76
N GLU A 369 -9.33 21.72 -8.37
CA GLU A 369 -9.52 22.60 -7.23
C GLU A 369 -9.96 23.97 -7.77
N PRO A 370 -11.28 24.28 -7.80
CA PRO A 370 -11.81 25.47 -8.47
C PRO A 370 -11.11 26.76 -8.01
N ASN A 371 -10.68 27.57 -8.99
CA ASN A 371 -9.94 28.81 -8.80
C ASN A 371 -8.58 28.71 -8.11
N ARG A 372 -8.05 27.49 -7.94
CA ARG A 372 -6.73 27.22 -7.33
C ARG A 372 -5.80 26.53 -8.32
N ARG A 373 -5.94 25.22 -8.45
CA ARG A 373 -5.12 24.39 -9.34
C ARG A 373 -5.91 23.23 -9.94
N ALA A 374 -5.44 22.72 -11.05
CA ALA A 374 -5.85 21.45 -11.61
C ALA A 374 -4.62 20.61 -11.87
N TYR A 375 -4.70 19.32 -11.65
CA TYR A 375 -3.59 18.39 -11.94
C TYR A 375 -4.11 17.02 -12.37
N ALA A 376 -3.27 16.32 -13.12
CA ALA A 376 -3.56 14.97 -13.61
C ALA A 376 -2.50 14.00 -13.14
N VAL A 377 -2.94 12.87 -12.65
CA VAL A 377 -2.12 11.75 -12.17
C VAL A 377 -2.32 10.56 -13.08
N ASP A 378 -1.24 9.96 -13.54
CA ASP A 378 -1.25 8.79 -14.41
C ASP A 378 -1.39 7.47 -13.63
N PRO A 379 -1.64 6.33 -14.33
CA PRO A 379 -1.76 5.02 -13.69
C PRO A 379 -0.53 4.51 -12.92
N ASP A 380 0.60 5.20 -12.99
CA ASP A 380 1.78 4.91 -12.16
C ASP A 380 1.88 5.80 -10.91
N GLY A 381 0.87 6.65 -10.67
CA GLY A 381 0.82 7.57 -9.52
C GLY A 381 1.71 8.81 -9.69
N ILE A 382 2.08 9.14 -10.92
CA ILE A 382 2.93 10.29 -11.26
C ILE A 382 2.03 11.46 -11.66
N CYS A 383 2.25 12.63 -11.06
CA CYS A 383 1.63 13.86 -11.52
C CYS A 383 2.26 14.27 -12.86
N ILE A 384 1.49 14.14 -13.95
CA ILE A 384 1.97 14.35 -15.33
C ILE A 384 1.61 15.72 -15.90
N ALA A 385 0.71 16.44 -15.28
CA ALA A 385 0.35 17.81 -15.62
C ALA A 385 -0.23 18.53 -14.41
N GLY A 386 -0.02 19.82 -14.34
CA GLY A 386 -0.60 20.65 -13.29
C GLY A 386 -0.57 22.15 -13.64
N THR A 387 -1.55 22.87 -13.12
CA THR A 387 -1.59 24.34 -13.17
C THR A 387 -1.14 24.87 -11.81
N PHE A 388 -0.20 25.84 -11.81
CA PHE A 388 0.34 26.49 -10.62
C PHE A 388 0.85 27.89 -10.98
N ASP A 389 1.03 28.76 -10.01
CA ASP A 389 1.67 30.08 -10.15
C ASP A 389 1.21 30.91 -11.36
N GLY A 390 -0.11 31.02 -11.58
CA GLY A 390 -0.69 31.79 -12.67
C GLY A 390 -0.88 31.01 -13.98
N PHE A 391 -0.39 29.77 -14.10
CA PHE A 391 -0.80 28.88 -15.17
C PHE A 391 -2.28 28.56 -15.05
N ARG A 392 -3.02 28.81 -16.12
CA ARG A 392 -4.48 28.62 -16.14
C ARG A 392 -4.93 27.37 -16.87
N ILE A 393 -4.08 26.82 -17.72
CA ILE A 393 -4.37 25.60 -18.51
C ILE A 393 -3.10 24.79 -18.62
N ALA A 394 -3.19 23.53 -18.30
CA ALA A 394 -2.15 22.52 -18.57
C ALA A 394 -2.71 21.43 -19.48
N SER A 395 -1.86 20.74 -20.25
CA SER A 395 -2.29 19.62 -21.08
C SER A 395 -1.41 18.40 -20.87
N PHE A 396 -1.98 17.22 -21.10
CA PHE A 396 -1.28 15.93 -20.98
C PHE A 396 -1.86 14.93 -21.98
N SER A 397 -1.12 13.87 -22.25
CA SER A 397 -1.60 12.72 -22.99
C SER A 397 -2.23 11.72 -22.05
N LEU A 398 -3.52 11.43 -22.23
CA LEU A 398 -4.21 10.34 -21.58
C LEU A 398 -4.18 9.14 -22.51
N ASP A 399 -3.42 8.13 -22.14
CA ASP A 399 -3.25 6.87 -22.86
C ASP A 399 -4.20 5.83 -22.28
N ALA A 400 -5.36 5.61 -22.91
CA ALA A 400 -6.37 4.69 -22.43
C ALA A 400 -5.87 3.23 -22.32
N PRO A 401 -5.09 2.68 -23.25
CA PRO A 401 -4.43 1.38 -23.13
C PRO A 401 -3.67 1.17 -21.82
N ARG A 402 -2.99 2.19 -21.27
CA ARG A 402 -2.29 2.06 -19.99
C ARG A 402 -3.19 1.68 -18.83
N THR A 403 -4.47 2.02 -18.88
CA THR A 403 -5.44 1.64 -17.83
C THR A 403 -5.92 0.20 -17.95
N GLN A 404 -5.69 -0.44 -19.10
CA GLN A 404 -5.97 -1.85 -19.34
C GLN A 404 -4.78 -2.72 -18.90
N ALA A 405 -3.58 -2.16 -18.90
CA ALA A 405 -2.37 -2.84 -18.45
C ALA A 405 -2.33 -2.92 -16.90
N THR A 406 -2.96 -3.95 -16.36
CA THR A 406 -3.06 -4.17 -14.90
C THR A 406 -1.91 -4.96 -14.33
N ALA A 407 -1.07 -5.58 -15.16
CA ALA A 407 0.18 -6.19 -14.75
C ALA A 407 1.22 -5.11 -14.36
N VAL A 408 1.69 -5.14 -13.12
CA VAL A 408 2.65 -4.16 -12.56
C VAL A 408 4.05 -4.74 -12.37
N ALA A 409 4.16 -6.06 -12.41
CA ALA A 409 5.41 -6.81 -12.45
C ALA A 409 5.11 -8.19 -13.08
N PRO A 410 6.13 -8.93 -13.55
CA PRO A 410 5.92 -10.28 -14.07
C PRO A 410 5.13 -11.16 -13.07
N GLY A 411 4.02 -11.74 -13.52
CA GLY A 411 3.13 -12.56 -12.68
C GLY A 411 2.32 -11.80 -11.61
N THR A 412 2.35 -10.48 -11.61
CA THR A 412 1.64 -9.65 -10.62
C THR A 412 0.64 -8.75 -11.32
N ASP A 413 -0.64 -9.03 -11.11
CA ASP A 413 -1.76 -8.33 -11.73
C ASP A 413 -2.67 -7.71 -10.67
N ILE A 414 -2.86 -6.38 -10.75
CA ILE A 414 -3.65 -5.62 -9.77
C ILE A 414 -5.14 -5.97 -9.85
N ALA A 415 -5.69 -6.18 -11.03
CA ALA A 415 -7.12 -6.51 -11.17
C ALA A 415 -7.44 -7.84 -10.50
N THR A 416 -6.59 -8.84 -10.68
CA THR A 416 -6.69 -10.12 -9.98
C THR A 416 -6.56 -9.94 -8.46
N GLY A 417 -5.64 -9.09 -8.00
CA GLY A 417 -5.47 -8.75 -6.59
C GLY A 417 -6.73 -8.15 -5.98
N ILE A 418 -7.32 -7.15 -6.63
CA ILE A 418 -8.57 -6.50 -6.20
C ILE A 418 -9.73 -7.52 -6.10
N GLN A 419 -9.89 -8.37 -7.12
CA GLN A 419 -10.94 -9.40 -7.13
C GLN A 419 -10.76 -10.40 -5.99
N ARG A 420 -9.51 -10.83 -5.73
CA ARG A 420 -9.20 -11.74 -4.62
C ARG A 420 -9.56 -11.12 -3.27
N VAL A 421 -9.11 -9.90 -2.99
CA VAL A 421 -9.44 -9.19 -1.75
C VAL A 421 -10.95 -9.05 -1.58
N ALA A 422 -11.67 -8.63 -2.62
CA ALA A 422 -13.13 -8.52 -2.59
C ALA A 422 -13.84 -9.87 -2.33
N SER A 423 -13.24 -10.98 -2.74
CA SER A 423 -13.79 -12.32 -2.47
C SER A 423 -13.58 -12.76 -1.02
N LEU A 424 -12.44 -12.43 -0.42
CA LEU A 424 -12.13 -12.75 0.97
C LEU A 424 -12.99 -11.92 1.93
N SER A 425 -13.09 -10.62 1.74
CA SER A 425 -13.91 -9.73 2.58
C SER A 425 -15.40 -10.13 2.62
N ARG A 426 -15.93 -10.72 1.52
CA ARG A 426 -17.33 -11.22 1.50
C ARG A 426 -17.54 -12.53 2.25
N ARG A 427 -16.52 -13.34 2.45
CA ARG A 427 -16.62 -14.60 3.23
C ARG A 427 -16.76 -14.28 4.72
N GLU A 428 -15.98 -13.35 5.22
CA GLU A 428 -16.00 -12.94 6.64
C GLU A 428 -17.31 -12.26 7.05
N SER A 429 -17.98 -11.53 6.16
CA SER A 429 -19.28 -10.92 6.45
C SER A 429 -20.44 -11.91 6.54
N ARG A 430 -20.21 -13.21 6.24
CA ARG A 430 -21.23 -14.28 6.28
C ARG A 430 -21.06 -15.27 7.44
N THR A 431 -19.96 -15.17 8.16
CA THR A 431 -19.69 -15.92 9.40
C THR A 431 -19.90 -15.04 10.62
#